data_23785a207cee807186a350eaff85190d
#
_entry.id   23785a207cee807186a350eaff85190d
#
_cell.length_a   1.000
_cell.length_b   1.000
_cell.length_c   1.000
_cell.angle_alpha   90.00
_cell.angle_beta   90.00
_cell.angle_gamma   90.00
#
_symmetry.space_group_name_H-M   'P 1'
#
loop_
_entity.id
_entity.type
_entity.pdbx_description
1 polymer ?
#
loop_
_entity_poly.entity_id
_entity_poly.type
_entity_poly.pdbx_seq_one_letter_code
_entity_poly.pdbx_strand_id
1 'polypeptide(L)'
;MGNSEIRIQDGRTHFDVQKQVKKKKTITELREMRRNARPITWITAYSYPTATVAERADIDMILVGDSGGMVELGYKSTNPVTMDEMISMCKAVRRGAPKTFVVGDMPQGSYEISDEDAVTNALRFIKEGDCDAVKLEGGERVASRVKAIHNLSLIHISEPTRLRRI
;
A
#
# COMPACT_ATOMS: atom_id res chain seq x y z
N MET A 1 -5.99 10.17 22.71
CA MET A 1 -4.96 10.51 23.71
C MET A 1 -4.91 9.34 24.68
N GLY A 2 -3.89 8.52 24.61
CA GLY A 2 -3.70 7.38 25.54
C GLY A 2 -3.09 7.91 26.82
N ASN A 3 -3.74 7.63 27.95
CA ASN A 3 -3.18 7.94 29.26
C ASN A 3 -1.98 7.01 29.51
N SER A 4 -0.79 7.61 29.58
CA SER A 4 0.39 6.94 30.10
C SER A 4 0.38 7.11 31.62
N GLU A 5 0.12 6.03 32.36
CA GLU A 5 0.34 6.01 33.82
C GLU A 5 1.81 5.69 34.11
N ILE A 6 2.45 6.57 34.87
CA ILE A 6 3.80 6.35 35.39
C ILE A 6 3.65 5.64 36.74
N ARG A 7 4.11 4.41 36.85
CA ARG A 7 4.24 3.69 38.13
C ARG A 7 5.70 3.63 38.55
N ILE A 8 5.98 4.06 39.77
CA ILE A 8 7.32 3.91 40.38
C ILE A 8 7.25 2.70 41.30
N GLN A 9 7.95 1.65 40.96
CA GLN A 9 8.23 0.51 41.85
C GLN A 9 9.75 0.34 41.93
N ASP A 10 10.26 0.19 43.12
CA ASP A 10 11.69 -0.06 43.43
C ASP A 10 12.68 0.98 42.85
N GLY A 11 12.31 2.28 42.81
CA GLY A 11 13.18 3.35 42.33
C GLY A 11 13.48 3.32 40.84
N ARG A 12 12.78 2.50 40.06
CA ARG A 12 12.86 2.45 38.60
C ARG A 12 11.53 2.92 37.99
N THR A 13 11.65 3.83 37.01
CA THR A 13 10.50 4.31 36.24
C THR A 13 10.15 3.26 35.17
N HIS A 14 9.06 2.55 35.35
CA HIS A 14 8.49 1.70 34.31
C HIS A 14 7.48 2.53 33.52
N PHE A 15 7.75 2.72 32.24
CA PHE A 15 6.77 3.25 31.28
C PHE A 15 5.92 2.10 30.78
N ASP A 16 4.74 1.91 31.38
CA ASP A 16 3.72 1.06 30.82
C ASP A 16 3.02 1.82 29.68
N VAL A 17 3.60 1.76 28.48
CA VAL A 17 2.90 2.11 27.27
C VAL A 17 1.95 0.95 26.99
N GLN A 18 0.68 1.09 27.39
CA GLN A 18 -0.36 0.19 26.88
C GLN A 18 -0.36 0.34 25.35
N LYS A 19 0.33 -0.57 24.69
CA LYS A 19 0.42 -0.66 23.25
C LYS A 19 -0.96 -1.04 22.75
N GLN A 20 -1.78 -0.05 22.37
CA GLN A 20 -3.03 -0.36 21.68
C GLN A 20 -2.67 -1.26 20.50
N VAL A 21 -3.28 -2.44 20.46
CA VAL A 21 -3.05 -3.40 19.39
C VAL A 21 -3.54 -2.74 18.11
N LYS A 22 -2.60 -2.38 17.23
CA LYS A 22 -2.92 -1.78 15.91
C LYS A 22 -3.95 -2.66 15.21
N LYS A 23 -5.08 -2.08 14.84
CA LYS A 23 -6.10 -2.72 14.00
C LYS A 23 -5.88 -2.28 12.56
N LYS A 24 -5.91 -3.24 11.62
CA LYS A 24 -5.83 -2.96 10.20
C LYS A 24 -7.00 -2.05 9.78
N LYS A 25 -6.68 -0.92 9.15
CA LYS A 25 -7.70 -0.02 8.62
C LYS A 25 -8.38 -0.64 7.40
N THR A 26 -9.68 -0.43 7.31
CA THR A 26 -10.48 -0.80 6.16
C THR A 26 -10.60 0.36 5.18
N ILE A 27 -10.98 0.08 3.94
CA ILE A 27 -11.24 1.14 2.95
C ILE A 27 -12.37 2.08 3.41
N THR A 28 -13.33 1.58 4.16
CA THR A 28 -14.43 2.39 4.73
C THR A 28 -13.89 3.38 5.75
N GLU A 29 -13.02 2.94 6.67
CA GLU A 29 -12.37 3.82 7.64
C GLU A 29 -11.51 4.88 6.97
N LEU A 30 -10.74 4.52 5.92
CA LEU A 30 -9.95 5.49 5.15
C LEU A 30 -10.84 6.53 4.43
N ARG A 31 -11.99 6.11 3.89
CA ARG A 31 -12.98 7.02 3.30
C ARG A 31 -13.60 7.97 4.34
N GLU A 32 -13.86 7.48 5.53
CA GLU A 32 -14.37 8.30 6.65
C GLU A 32 -13.31 9.31 7.11
N MET A 33 -12.05 8.90 7.24
CA MET A 33 -10.94 9.83 7.53
C MET A 33 -10.92 10.98 6.51
N ARG A 34 -11.01 10.66 5.21
CA ARG A 34 -11.05 11.67 4.15
C ARG A 34 -12.27 12.59 4.27
N ARG A 35 -13.47 12.05 4.51
CA ARG A 35 -14.70 12.87 4.69
C ARG A 35 -14.59 13.85 5.86
N ASN A 36 -13.93 13.42 6.93
CA ASN A 36 -13.74 14.21 8.15
C ASN A 36 -12.47 15.07 8.11
N ALA A 37 -11.86 15.26 6.93
CA ALA A 37 -10.61 16.00 6.73
C ALA A 37 -9.46 15.53 7.66
N ARG A 38 -9.49 14.28 8.11
CA ARG A 38 -8.42 13.67 8.89
C ARG A 38 -7.30 13.20 7.95
N PRO A 39 -6.06 13.63 8.18
CA PRO A 39 -4.93 13.19 7.34
C PRO A 39 -4.77 11.67 7.33
N ILE A 40 -4.45 11.12 6.16
CA ILE A 40 -4.07 9.72 5.98
C ILE A 40 -2.56 9.71 5.71
N THR A 41 -1.82 8.99 6.55
CA THR A 41 -0.37 8.83 6.36
C THR A 41 -0.10 7.71 5.37
N TRP A 42 0.72 7.99 4.35
CA TRP A 42 1.05 7.03 3.31
C TRP A 42 2.55 7.10 2.99
N ILE A 43 3.23 5.97 3.07
CA ILE A 43 4.64 5.85 2.68
C ILE A 43 4.85 4.72 1.70
N THR A 44 6.00 4.74 1.03
CA THR A 44 6.44 3.65 0.16
C THR A 44 7.39 2.72 0.92
N ALA A 45 7.22 1.40 0.78
CA ALA A 45 8.13 0.39 1.30
C ALA A 45 8.18 -0.81 0.33
N TYR A 46 9.34 -1.45 0.22
CA TYR A 46 9.58 -2.53 -0.74
C TYR A 46 10.05 -3.82 -0.08
N SER A 47 10.49 -3.77 1.17
CA SER A 47 11.13 -4.87 1.87
C SER A 47 10.51 -5.13 3.24
N TYR A 48 10.76 -6.31 3.80
CA TYR A 48 10.31 -6.67 5.14
C TYR A 48 10.79 -5.68 6.23
N PRO A 49 12.08 -5.27 6.27
CA PRO A 49 12.55 -4.34 7.31
C PRO A 49 11.87 -2.97 7.24
N THR A 50 11.76 -2.39 6.04
CA THR A 50 11.13 -1.07 5.85
C THR A 50 9.64 -1.10 6.21
N ALA A 51 8.93 -2.17 5.83
CA ALA A 51 7.54 -2.37 6.21
C ALA A 51 7.36 -2.55 7.73
N THR A 52 8.29 -3.23 8.41
CA THR A 52 8.26 -3.38 9.87
C THR A 52 8.41 -2.03 10.58
N VAL A 53 9.25 -1.15 10.07
CA VAL A 53 9.38 0.23 10.60
C VAL A 53 8.09 1.02 10.39
N ALA A 54 7.50 0.95 9.20
CA ALA A 54 6.23 1.60 8.89
C ALA A 54 5.09 1.11 9.79
N GLU A 55 5.00 -0.21 10.00
CA GLU A 55 4.01 -0.81 10.91
C GLU A 55 4.15 -0.29 12.34
N ARG A 56 5.39 -0.21 12.86
CA ARG A 56 5.69 0.30 14.20
C ARG A 56 5.43 1.80 14.35
N ALA A 57 5.60 2.55 13.27
CA ALA A 57 5.32 3.99 13.21
C ALA A 57 3.82 4.32 13.06
N ASP A 58 2.96 3.30 13.07
CA ASP A 58 1.50 3.41 12.92
C ASP A 58 1.04 4.13 11.64
N ILE A 59 1.79 3.94 10.54
CA ILE A 59 1.42 4.44 9.23
C ILE A 59 0.10 3.80 8.77
N ASP A 60 -0.79 4.60 8.17
CA ASP A 60 -2.11 4.14 7.73
C ASP A 60 -2.04 3.24 6.50
N MET A 61 -1.21 3.60 5.53
CA MET A 61 -1.11 2.91 4.24
C MET A 61 0.36 2.76 3.80
N ILE A 62 0.66 1.65 3.15
CA ILE A 62 1.95 1.42 2.48
C ILE A 62 1.69 1.21 0.99
N LEU A 63 2.45 1.91 0.14
CA LEU A 63 2.57 1.62 -1.27
C LEU A 63 3.76 0.70 -1.51
N VAL A 64 3.54 -0.42 -2.18
CA VAL A 64 4.62 -1.20 -2.79
C VAL A 64 4.71 -0.72 -4.24
N GLY A 65 5.54 0.31 -4.48
CA GLY A 65 5.68 0.96 -5.78
C GLY A 65 6.55 0.15 -6.74
N ASP A 66 6.33 0.28 -8.03
CA ASP A 66 7.22 -0.24 -9.07
C ASP A 66 8.61 0.42 -9.04
N SER A 67 8.70 1.60 -8.42
CA SER A 67 9.98 2.25 -8.08
C SER A 67 10.91 1.38 -7.22
N GLY A 68 10.40 0.31 -6.59
CA GLY A 68 11.21 -0.73 -5.95
C GLY A 68 12.22 -1.37 -6.89
N GLY A 69 11.91 -1.46 -8.18
CA GLY A 69 12.89 -1.89 -9.20
C GLY A 69 14.13 -1.01 -9.24
N MET A 70 13.97 0.30 -9.09
CA MET A 70 15.09 1.23 -9.05
C MET A 70 15.79 1.25 -7.69
N VAL A 71 15.01 1.25 -6.60
CA VAL A 71 15.52 1.45 -5.24
C VAL A 71 16.17 0.18 -4.67
N GLU A 72 15.55 -0.99 -4.89
CA GLU A 72 15.98 -2.26 -4.30
C GLU A 72 16.73 -3.15 -5.29
N LEU A 73 16.35 -3.10 -6.60
CA LEU A 73 16.93 -3.97 -7.62
C LEU A 73 17.96 -3.27 -8.50
N GLY A 74 18.10 -1.92 -8.38
CA GLY A 74 19.11 -1.15 -9.11
C GLY A 74 18.81 -0.93 -10.59
N TYR A 75 17.55 -1.05 -11.02
CA TYR A 75 17.16 -0.74 -12.39
C TYR A 75 17.29 0.76 -12.70
N LYS A 76 17.55 1.09 -13.94
CA LYS A 76 17.65 2.50 -14.39
C LYS A 76 16.29 3.21 -14.49
N SER A 77 15.20 2.44 -14.58
CA SER A 77 13.82 2.91 -14.66
C SER A 77 12.88 1.84 -14.14
N THR A 78 11.58 2.13 -14.02
CA THR A 78 10.54 1.17 -13.63
C THR A 78 10.13 0.22 -14.76
N ASN A 79 10.43 0.52 -16.02
CA ASN A 79 9.99 -0.26 -17.18
C ASN A 79 10.36 -1.74 -17.13
N PRO A 80 11.54 -2.17 -16.63
CA PRO A 80 11.88 -3.59 -16.60
C PRO A 80 11.18 -4.39 -15.49
N VAL A 81 10.50 -3.70 -14.55
CA VAL A 81 9.90 -4.36 -13.38
C VAL A 81 8.81 -5.34 -13.82
N THR A 82 8.95 -6.57 -13.39
CA THR A 82 8.01 -7.64 -13.71
C THR A 82 6.92 -7.78 -12.64
N MET A 83 5.80 -8.42 -13.03
CA MET A 83 4.75 -8.80 -12.08
C MET A 83 5.29 -9.67 -10.93
N ASP A 84 6.20 -10.59 -11.21
CA ASP A 84 6.72 -11.53 -10.21
C ASP A 84 7.60 -10.82 -9.16
N GLU A 85 8.39 -9.83 -9.58
CA GLU A 85 9.16 -8.97 -8.67
C GLU A 85 8.22 -8.16 -7.78
N MET A 86 7.17 -7.55 -8.35
CA MET A 86 6.18 -6.81 -7.59
C MET A 86 5.48 -7.70 -6.55
N ILE A 87 5.04 -8.88 -6.95
CA ILE A 87 4.41 -9.84 -6.03
C ILE A 87 5.38 -10.28 -4.93
N SER A 88 6.66 -10.49 -5.27
CA SER A 88 7.69 -10.82 -4.28
C SER A 88 7.86 -9.71 -3.23
N MET A 89 7.95 -8.45 -3.67
CA MET A 89 8.03 -7.28 -2.78
C MET A 89 6.76 -7.16 -1.92
N CYS A 90 5.57 -7.32 -2.51
CA CYS A 90 4.31 -7.29 -1.77
C CYS A 90 4.26 -8.33 -0.65
N LYS A 91 4.66 -9.57 -0.93
CA LYS A 91 4.77 -10.64 0.08
C LYS A 91 5.71 -10.26 1.22
N ALA A 92 6.85 -9.65 0.91
CA ALA A 92 7.81 -9.21 1.93
C ALA A 92 7.24 -8.09 2.80
N VAL A 93 6.62 -7.08 2.17
CA VAL A 93 5.97 -5.96 2.85
C VAL A 93 4.81 -6.45 3.72
N ARG A 94 3.96 -7.33 3.23
CA ARG A 94 2.83 -7.87 4.01
C ARG A 94 3.30 -8.61 5.26
N ARG A 95 4.38 -9.39 5.19
CA ARG A 95 4.96 -10.03 6.38
C ARG A 95 5.48 -9.04 7.40
N GLY A 96 6.06 -7.91 6.95
CA GLY A 96 6.57 -6.85 7.81
C GLY A 96 5.49 -5.95 8.41
N ALA A 97 4.38 -5.78 7.69
CA ALA A 97 3.27 -4.89 8.04
C ALA A 97 1.90 -5.58 7.94
N PRO A 98 1.62 -6.59 8.79
CA PRO A 98 0.39 -7.39 8.69
C PRO A 98 -0.87 -6.60 8.98
N LYS A 99 -0.78 -5.47 9.68
CA LYS A 99 -1.92 -4.64 10.11
C LYS A 99 -1.96 -3.26 9.45
N THR A 100 -1.12 -3.00 8.47
CA THR A 100 -1.17 -1.79 7.65
C THR A 100 -1.93 -2.07 6.35
N PHE A 101 -2.64 -1.07 5.81
CA PHE A 101 -3.30 -1.17 4.51
C PHE A 101 -2.24 -1.13 3.41
N VAL A 102 -2.12 -2.20 2.63
CA VAL A 102 -1.08 -2.34 1.60
C VAL A 102 -1.68 -2.19 0.21
N VAL A 103 -1.08 -1.30 -0.57
CA VAL A 103 -1.42 -1.05 -1.97
C VAL A 103 -0.28 -1.55 -2.84
N GLY A 104 -0.58 -2.42 -3.79
CA GLY A 104 0.39 -2.87 -4.80
C GLY A 104 0.30 -2.01 -6.07
N ASP A 105 1.44 -1.55 -6.56
CA ASP A 105 1.53 -0.79 -7.81
C ASP A 105 1.62 -1.74 -8.99
N MET A 106 0.73 -1.61 -9.94
CA MET A 106 0.74 -2.46 -11.14
C MET A 106 1.84 -1.96 -12.09
N PRO A 107 2.87 -2.77 -12.40
CA PRO A 107 3.97 -2.33 -13.23
C PRO A 107 3.52 -2.11 -14.67
N GLN A 108 4.26 -1.29 -15.40
CA GLN A 108 4.00 -1.02 -16.83
C GLN A 108 3.94 -2.32 -17.63
N GLY A 109 2.99 -2.42 -18.54
CA GLY A 109 2.74 -3.61 -19.36
C GLY A 109 1.80 -4.62 -18.71
N SER A 110 1.45 -4.47 -17.44
CA SER A 110 0.57 -5.41 -16.73
C SER A 110 -0.93 -5.13 -16.88
N TYR A 111 -1.31 -3.94 -17.38
CA TYR A 111 -2.71 -3.52 -17.49
C TYR A 111 -3.05 -2.74 -18.77
N GLU A 112 -2.06 -2.41 -19.60
CA GLU A 112 -2.30 -1.57 -20.79
C GLU A 112 -2.89 -2.35 -21.98
N ILE A 113 -2.68 -3.67 -22.04
CA ILE A 113 -3.02 -4.48 -23.21
C ILE A 113 -4.52 -4.70 -23.30
N SER A 114 -5.15 -5.25 -22.24
CA SER A 114 -6.58 -5.56 -22.22
C SER A 114 -7.20 -5.39 -20.83
N ASP A 115 -8.52 -5.36 -20.74
CA ASP A 115 -9.23 -5.36 -19.46
C ASP A 115 -9.05 -6.69 -18.73
N GLU A 116 -8.98 -7.81 -19.45
CA GLU A 116 -8.75 -9.16 -18.94
C GLU A 116 -7.37 -9.29 -18.31
N ASP A 117 -6.32 -8.76 -18.97
CA ASP A 117 -4.97 -8.77 -18.42
C ASP A 117 -4.89 -7.91 -17.16
N ALA A 118 -5.49 -6.73 -17.18
CA ALA A 118 -5.54 -5.85 -16.01
C ALA A 118 -6.22 -6.54 -14.81
N VAL A 119 -7.31 -7.21 -15.03
CA VAL A 119 -8.05 -7.96 -14.01
C VAL A 119 -7.23 -9.14 -13.49
N THR A 120 -6.63 -9.93 -14.39
CA THR A 120 -5.82 -11.10 -14.05
C THR A 120 -4.61 -10.69 -13.19
N ASN A 121 -3.91 -9.63 -13.59
CA ASN A 121 -2.76 -9.13 -12.84
C ASN A 121 -3.16 -8.46 -11.52
N ALA A 122 -4.26 -7.73 -11.47
CA ALA A 122 -4.79 -7.20 -10.21
C ALA A 122 -5.14 -8.32 -9.21
N LEU A 123 -5.73 -9.41 -9.68
CA LEU A 123 -6.02 -10.58 -8.84
C LEU A 123 -4.77 -11.20 -8.25
N ARG A 124 -3.63 -11.20 -8.96
CA ARG A 124 -2.35 -11.67 -8.43
C ARG A 124 -1.89 -10.84 -7.22
N PHE A 125 -2.03 -9.52 -7.29
CA PHE A 125 -1.71 -8.66 -6.14
C PHE A 125 -2.55 -9.01 -4.91
N ILE A 126 -3.84 -9.27 -5.09
CA ILE A 126 -4.75 -9.61 -3.98
C ILE A 126 -4.48 -11.03 -3.47
N LYS A 127 -4.40 -12.02 -4.35
CA LYS A 127 -4.34 -13.45 -3.97
C LYS A 127 -2.93 -13.91 -3.60
N GLU A 128 -1.91 -13.46 -4.31
CA GLU A 128 -0.54 -13.88 -4.09
C GLU A 128 0.23 -12.88 -3.22
N GLY A 129 0.05 -11.56 -3.49
CA GLY A 129 0.72 -10.49 -2.78
C GLY A 129 0.08 -10.11 -1.44
N ASP A 130 -1.16 -10.57 -1.19
CA ASP A 130 -1.99 -10.22 -0.02
C ASP A 130 -2.15 -8.69 0.14
N CYS A 131 -2.24 -7.99 -0.99
CA CYS A 131 -2.53 -6.55 -1.02
C CYS A 131 -4.00 -6.28 -0.74
N ASP A 132 -4.30 -5.10 -0.19
CA ASP A 132 -5.67 -4.65 0.08
C ASP A 132 -6.26 -3.87 -1.10
N ALA A 133 -5.40 -3.34 -1.96
CA ALA A 133 -5.75 -2.59 -3.15
C ALA A 133 -4.63 -2.64 -4.18
N VAL A 134 -4.93 -2.20 -5.40
CA VAL A 134 -3.96 -1.96 -6.46
C VAL A 134 -3.98 -0.51 -6.92
N LYS A 135 -2.83 0.00 -7.38
CA LYS A 135 -2.69 1.31 -8.01
C LYS A 135 -2.39 1.11 -9.49
N LEU A 136 -2.99 1.94 -10.34
CA LEU A 136 -2.74 2.03 -11.78
C LEU A 136 -2.42 3.48 -12.12
N GLU A 137 -1.58 3.68 -13.12
CA GLU A 137 -1.24 4.99 -13.68
C GLU A 137 -1.80 5.12 -15.11
N GLY A 138 -2.07 6.36 -15.55
CA GLY A 138 -2.47 6.61 -16.95
C GLY A 138 -3.76 7.41 -17.12
N GLY A 139 -4.45 7.77 -16.08
CA GLY A 139 -5.64 8.63 -16.11
C GLY A 139 -6.76 8.05 -17.01
N GLU A 140 -7.30 8.90 -17.91
CA GLU A 140 -8.45 8.54 -18.75
C GLU A 140 -8.19 7.32 -19.66
N ARG A 141 -6.95 7.15 -20.13
CA ARG A 141 -6.58 6.05 -21.04
C ARG A 141 -6.78 4.66 -20.41
N VAL A 142 -6.72 4.55 -19.10
CA VAL A 142 -6.88 3.29 -18.36
C VAL A 142 -8.21 3.19 -17.62
N ALA A 143 -9.16 4.09 -17.90
CA ALA A 143 -10.45 4.13 -17.19
C ALA A 143 -11.25 2.84 -17.35
N SER A 144 -11.19 2.17 -18.52
CA SER A 144 -11.85 0.87 -18.73
C SER A 144 -11.25 -0.21 -17.83
N ARG A 145 -9.90 -0.25 -17.68
CA ARG A 145 -9.17 -1.17 -16.80
C ARG A 145 -9.58 -0.99 -15.35
N VAL A 146 -9.60 0.27 -14.91
CA VAL A 146 -10.07 0.64 -13.57
C VAL A 146 -11.50 0.16 -13.33
N LYS A 147 -12.41 0.36 -14.30
CA LYS A 147 -13.78 -0.11 -14.22
C LYS A 147 -13.88 -1.64 -14.17
N ALA A 148 -13.11 -2.34 -14.99
CA ALA A 148 -13.09 -3.80 -15.02
C ALA A 148 -12.62 -4.38 -13.67
N ILE A 149 -11.52 -3.87 -13.11
CA ILE A 149 -11.00 -4.25 -11.80
C ILE A 149 -12.01 -3.95 -10.69
N HIS A 150 -12.64 -2.77 -10.73
CA HIS A 150 -13.64 -2.37 -9.73
C HIS A 150 -14.88 -3.27 -9.73
N ASN A 151 -15.35 -3.68 -10.91
CA ASN A 151 -16.51 -4.56 -11.04
C ASN A 151 -16.33 -5.93 -10.39
N LEU A 152 -15.09 -6.38 -10.18
CA LEU A 152 -14.78 -7.59 -9.40
C LEU A 152 -14.73 -7.35 -7.90
N SER A 153 -15.22 -6.20 -7.42
CA SER A 153 -15.11 -5.79 -6.01
C SER A 153 -13.67 -5.67 -5.50
N LEU A 154 -12.70 -5.60 -6.39
CA LEU A 154 -11.33 -5.29 -6.04
C LEU A 154 -11.20 -3.80 -5.76
N ILE A 155 -10.57 -3.45 -4.65
CA ILE A 155 -10.33 -2.06 -4.29
C ILE A 155 -9.16 -1.55 -5.12
N HIS A 156 -9.37 -0.44 -5.84
CA HIS A 156 -8.31 0.22 -6.58
C HIS A 156 -8.16 1.68 -6.15
N ILE A 157 -6.95 2.18 -6.32
CA ILE A 157 -6.62 3.59 -6.15
C ILE A 157 -6.05 4.07 -7.48
N SER A 158 -6.70 5.07 -8.09
CA SER A 158 -6.17 5.75 -9.26
C SER A 158 -5.60 7.11 -8.85
N GLU A 159 -4.40 7.44 -9.30
CA GLU A 159 -3.90 8.81 -9.23
C GLU A 159 -4.48 9.61 -10.40
N PRO A 160 -5.16 10.75 -10.14
CA PRO A 160 -5.52 11.66 -11.20
C PRO A 160 -4.24 12.25 -11.78
N THR A 161 -3.88 11.86 -12.99
CA THR A 161 -2.85 12.55 -13.75
C THR A 161 -3.32 14.00 -13.93
N ARG A 162 -2.70 14.93 -13.22
CA ARG A 162 -2.85 16.35 -13.57
C ARG A 162 -2.26 16.51 -14.97
N LEU A 163 -3.14 16.59 -15.96
CA LEU A 163 -2.76 17.11 -17.26
C LEU A 163 -2.19 18.51 -17.02
N ARG A 164 -0.86 18.65 -17.04
CA ARG A 164 -0.26 19.96 -17.24
C ARG A 164 -0.72 20.39 -18.62
N ARG A 165 -1.61 21.38 -18.68
CA ARG A 165 -1.83 22.13 -19.91
C ARG A 165 -0.49 22.77 -20.25
N ILE A 166 0.09 22.35 -21.37
CA ILE A 166 1.19 23.02 -22.05
C ILE A 166 0.59 24.27 -22.67
#